data_b5e0731c4280c77dabe0975a8bd47c8c
#
_entry.id   b5e0731c4280c77dabe0975a8bd47c8c
#
_cell.length_a   1.000
_cell.length_b   1.000
_cell.length_c   1.000
_cell.angle_alpha   90.00
_cell.angle_beta   90.00
_cell.angle_gamma   90.00
#
_symmetry.space_group_name_H-M   'P 1'
#
loop_
_entity.id
_entity.type
_entity.pdbx_description
1 polymer ?
#
loop_
_entity_poly.entity_id
_entity_poly.type
_entity_poly.pdbx_seq_one_letter_code
_entity_poly.pdbx_strand_id
1 'polypeptide(L)'
;MVSQDPDLAELQPEGPHGHQASLAVGLAFVNTLEVDRGRAREHLPTAESALRWLRSHSLMHQDSMQERVKALRADPDTGEKVLARIRRVRAAMRELADATVERRTPDARHLDRINRTLRTPYTYALVPSPDGLSMDHKHEGDPIEGALARLVESIAREVSQGHPERMRVCSNPECRWVFHDTSRSGRRKWCDMSTCGNRAKVARHREKSRRGSVAAVTGDDTAPTLSEVAAQG
;
A
#
# COMPACT_ATOMS: atom_id res chain seq x y z
N MET A 1 11.31 13.00 13.68
CA MET A 1 10.41 12.19 14.53
C MET A 1 9.51 11.42 13.60
N VAL A 2 9.88 10.18 13.29
CA VAL A 2 9.08 9.28 12.44
C VAL A 2 7.97 8.76 13.32
N SER A 3 6.73 9.13 13.01
CA SER A 3 5.54 8.58 13.66
C SER A 3 5.50 7.08 13.34
N GLN A 4 5.83 6.27 14.31
CA GLN A 4 5.57 4.82 14.28
C GLN A 4 4.05 4.68 14.40
N ASP A 5 3.42 4.18 13.36
CA ASP A 5 2.01 3.81 13.37
C ASP A 5 1.88 2.56 14.26
N PRO A 6 1.22 2.64 15.44
CA PRO A 6 1.10 1.51 16.35
C PRO A 6 0.25 0.36 15.81
N ASP A 7 -0.59 0.61 14.81
CA ASP A 7 -1.46 -0.41 14.21
C ASP A 7 -0.72 -1.40 13.27
N LEU A 8 0.49 -1.06 12.82
CA LEU A 8 1.31 -1.98 12.02
C LEU A 8 2.16 -2.94 12.86
N ALA A 9 2.32 -2.66 14.17
CA ALA A 9 3.12 -3.47 15.08
C ALA A 9 2.36 -4.68 15.66
N GLU A 10 1.03 -4.71 15.60
CA GLU A 10 0.21 -5.79 16.19
C GLU A 10 -0.24 -6.87 15.19
N LEU A 11 0.10 -6.75 13.91
CA LEU A 11 -0.08 -7.84 12.95
C LEU A 11 1.10 -8.82 13.08
N GLN A 12 1.14 -9.55 14.20
CA GLN A 12 2.07 -10.67 14.33
C GLN A 12 1.77 -11.70 13.24
N PRO A 13 2.79 -12.31 12.62
CA PRO A 13 2.60 -13.41 11.68
C PRO A 13 2.25 -14.67 12.45
N GLU A 14 1.05 -14.74 12.96
CA GLU A 14 0.55 -15.96 13.60
C GLU A 14 -0.08 -16.88 12.54
N GLY A 15 0.75 -17.78 12.04
CA GLY A 15 0.31 -18.91 11.23
C GLY A 15 1.45 -19.90 11.06
N PRO A 16 1.19 -21.20 10.89
CA PRO A 16 2.20 -22.27 10.82
C PRO A 16 3.10 -22.22 9.58
N HIS A 17 3.13 -21.11 8.86
CA HIS A 17 3.89 -20.90 7.63
C HIS A 17 4.91 -19.77 7.78
N GLY A 18 5.82 -19.89 8.74
CA GLY A 18 6.76 -18.89 9.23
C GLY A 18 7.69 -18.19 8.24
N HIS A 19 7.57 -18.43 6.94
CA HIS A 19 8.46 -17.85 5.91
C HIS A 19 7.75 -17.32 4.66
N GLN A 20 6.43 -17.33 4.63
CA GLN A 20 5.66 -16.61 3.60
C GLN A 20 5.54 -15.14 4.03
N ALA A 21 5.73 -14.21 3.09
CA ALA A 21 5.38 -12.83 3.36
C ALA A 21 3.88 -12.74 3.66
N SER A 22 3.51 -12.12 4.78
CA SER A 22 2.11 -11.88 5.07
C SER A 22 1.53 -10.87 4.06
N LEU A 23 0.20 -10.90 3.88
CA LEU A 23 -0.48 -9.89 3.06
C LEU A 23 -0.15 -8.47 3.52
N ALA A 24 -0.05 -8.24 4.84
CA ALA A 24 0.32 -6.94 5.41
C ALA A 24 1.68 -6.46 4.91
N VAL A 25 2.68 -7.33 4.83
CA VAL A 25 4.02 -7.00 4.29
C VAL A 25 3.95 -6.73 2.78
N GLY A 26 3.17 -7.52 2.02
CA GLY A 26 2.95 -7.27 0.60
C GLY A 26 2.31 -5.91 0.34
N LEU A 27 1.29 -5.54 1.11
CA LEU A 27 0.64 -4.23 1.03
C LEU A 27 1.56 -3.10 1.49
N ALA A 28 2.35 -3.30 2.56
CA ALA A 28 3.35 -2.34 3.00
C ALA A 28 4.38 -2.06 1.90
N PHE A 29 4.82 -3.11 1.17
CA PHE A 29 5.72 -2.94 0.02
C PHE A 29 5.10 -2.10 -1.09
N VAL A 30 3.86 -2.37 -1.47
CA VAL A 30 3.13 -1.57 -2.46
C VAL A 30 3.07 -0.10 -2.04
N ASN A 31 2.82 0.16 -0.77
CA ASN A 31 2.69 1.49 -0.20
C ASN A 31 4.03 2.20 0.05
N THR A 32 5.18 1.58 -0.21
CA THR A 32 6.48 2.28 -0.17
C THR A 32 6.63 3.37 -1.24
N LEU A 33 5.76 3.40 -2.23
CA LEU A 33 5.47 4.58 -3.05
C LEU A 33 4.10 5.11 -2.62
N GLU A 34 4.09 6.08 -1.76
CA GLU A 34 2.86 6.70 -1.27
C GLU A 34 2.54 8.01 -1.99
N VAL A 35 1.29 8.43 -1.89
CA VAL A 35 0.87 9.79 -2.23
C VAL A 35 0.55 10.49 -0.92
N ASP A 36 1.27 11.55 -0.59
CA ASP A 36 0.96 12.41 0.55
C ASP A 36 0.64 13.82 0.03
N ARG A 37 -0.57 14.29 0.33
CA ARG A 37 -1.08 15.60 -0.12
C ARG A 37 -0.93 15.84 -1.62
N GLY A 38 -1.22 14.79 -2.41
CA GLY A 38 -1.12 14.83 -3.86
C GLY A 38 0.31 14.74 -4.42
N ARG A 39 1.32 14.53 -3.58
CA ARG A 39 2.71 14.37 -4.00
C ARG A 39 3.19 12.95 -3.79
N ALA A 40 3.84 12.39 -4.82
CA ALA A 40 4.47 11.08 -4.69
C ALA A 40 5.67 11.16 -3.74
N ARG A 41 5.73 10.25 -2.78
CA ARG A 41 6.84 10.08 -1.86
C ARG A 41 7.40 8.67 -1.98
N GLU A 42 8.66 8.59 -2.39
CA GLU A 42 9.38 7.34 -2.57
C GLU A 42 10.15 6.98 -1.30
N HIS A 43 9.79 5.87 -0.66
CA HIS A 43 10.47 5.38 0.54
C HIS A 43 11.64 4.44 0.23
N LEU A 44 11.75 3.98 -1.02
CA LEU A 44 12.88 3.18 -1.52
C LEU A 44 13.68 3.97 -2.57
N PRO A 45 14.37 5.07 -2.18
CA PRO A 45 15.06 5.93 -3.14
C PRO A 45 16.30 5.28 -3.75
N THR A 46 16.93 4.31 -3.07
CA THR A 46 18.14 3.61 -3.53
C THR A 46 17.99 2.09 -3.41
N ALA A 47 18.82 1.34 -4.14
CA ALA A 47 18.89 -0.11 -4.00
C ALA A 47 19.20 -0.53 -2.56
N GLU A 48 20.12 0.17 -1.89
CA GLU A 48 20.47 -0.12 -0.49
C GLU A 48 19.28 0.10 0.46
N SER A 49 18.48 1.17 0.26
CA SER A 49 17.28 1.38 1.07
C SER A 49 16.24 0.27 0.85
N ALA A 50 16.12 -0.21 -0.40
CA ALA A 50 15.23 -1.31 -0.72
C ALA A 50 15.69 -2.63 -0.06
N LEU A 51 17.00 -2.94 -0.10
CA LEU A 51 17.53 -4.13 0.57
C LEU A 51 17.35 -4.07 2.10
N ARG A 52 17.56 -2.91 2.71
CA ARG A 52 17.28 -2.71 4.15
C ARG A 52 15.81 -2.93 4.48
N TRP A 53 14.92 -2.44 3.63
CA TRP A 53 13.50 -2.66 3.78
C TRP A 53 13.14 -4.16 3.70
N LEU A 54 13.65 -4.89 2.70
CA LEU A 54 13.43 -6.33 2.57
C LEU A 54 13.92 -7.10 3.80
N ARG A 55 15.07 -6.71 4.34
CA ARG A 55 15.61 -7.32 5.55
C ARG A 55 14.75 -7.02 6.79
N SER A 56 14.33 -5.76 6.98
CA SER A 56 13.51 -5.38 8.16
C SER A 56 12.16 -6.10 8.21
N HIS A 57 11.70 -6.63 7.07
CA HIS A 57 10.49 -7.44 6.97
C HIS A 57 10.77 -8.96 6.84
N SER A 58 11.95 -9.41 7.28
CA SER A 58 12.37 -10.83 7.28
C SER A 58 12.31 -11.50 5.90
N LEU A 59 12.43 -10.72 4.83
CA LEU A 59 12.45 -11.21 3.45
C LEU A 59 13.86 -11.52 2.93
N MET A 60 14.90 -11.17 3.70
CA MET A 60 16.31 -11.37 3.34
C MET A 60 17.13 -11.58 4.61
N HIS A 61 18.07 -12.52 4.58
CA HIS A 61 19.02 -12.72 5.65
C HIS A 61 20.05 -11.60 5.73
N GLN A 62 20.62 -11.37 6.93
CA GLN A 62 21.60 -10.31 7.17
C GLN A 62 22.82 -10.45 6.25
N ASP A 63 23.38 -11.64 6.17
CA ASP A 63 24.60 -11.92 5.40
C ASP A 63 24.37 -11.69 3.91
N SER A 64 23.27 -12.21 3.36
CA SER A 64 22.88 -11.98 1.97
C SER A 64 22.68 -10.49 1.66
N MET A 65 22.13 -9.72 2.61
CA MET A 65 22.00 -8.28 2.43
C MET A 65 23.37 -7.58 2.41
N GLN A 66 24.27 -7.94 3.31
CA GLN A 66 25.60 -7.31 3.39
C GLN A 66 26.42 -7.58 2.13
N GLU A 67 26.43 -8.82 1.65
CA GLU A 67 27.08 -9.19 0.39
C GLU A 67 26.54 -8.40 -0.80
N ARG A 68 25.20 -8.29 -0.89
CA ARG A 68 24.57 -7.53 -1.97
C ARG A 68 24.85 -6.04 -1.88
N VAL A 69 24.79 -5.42 -0.71
CA VAL A 69 25.15 -4.02 -0.53
C VAL A 69 26.60 -3.76 -0.94
N LYS A 70 27.52 -4.66 -0.58
CA LYS A 70 28.93 -4.57 -1.01
C LYS A 70 29.06 -4.62 -2.54
N ALA A 71 28.37 -5.57 -3.19
CA ALA A 71 28.37 -5.70 -4.64
C ALA A 71 27.78 -4.46 -5.34
N LEU A 72 26.67 -3.89 -4.81
CA LEU A 72 26.03 -2.68 -5.37
C LEU A 72 26.89 -1.44 -5.23
N ARG A 73 27.69 -1.35 -4.17
CA ARG A 73 28.67 -0.24 -4.00
C ARG A 73 29.84 -0.34 -4.93
N ALA A 74 30.24 -1.57 -5.31
CA ALA A 74 31.30 -1.81 -6.26
C ALA A 74 30.87 -1.55 -7.71
N ASP A 75 29.58 -1.71 -8.01
CA ASP A 75 29.00 -1.49 -9.35
C ASP A 75 27.66 -0.71 -9.23
N PRO A 76 27.71 0.62 -9.34
CA PRO A 76 26.51 1.48 -9.28
C PRO A 76 25.47 1.18 -10.37
N ASP A 77 25.90 0.80 -11.57
CA ASP A 77 24.98 0.48 -12.67
C ASP A 77 24.13 -0.76 -12.35
N THR A 78 24.74 -1.74 -11.67
CA THR A 78 24.00 -2.88 -11.13
C THR A 78 23.01 -2.43 -10.05
N GLY A 79 23.36 -1.45 -9.21
CA GLY A 79 22.49 -0.85 -8.23
C GLY A 79 21.23 -0.26 -8.86
N GLU A 80 21.37 0.52 -9.91
CA GLU A 80 20.22 1.11 -10.63
C GLU A 80 19.32 0.05 -11.28
N LYS A 81 19.92 -0.99 -11.90
CA LYS A 81 19.16 -2.10 -12.50
C LYS A 81 18.33 -2.86 -11.45
N VAL A 82 18.93 -3.14 -10.28
CA VAL A 82 18.26 -3.80 -9.17
C VAL A 82 17.10 -2.94 -8.67
N LEU A 83 17.34 -1.66 -8.40
CA LEU A 83 16.30 -0.73 -7.94
C LEU A 83 15.15 -0.62 -8.95
N ALA A 84 15.47 -0.45 -10.23
CA ALA A 84 14.48 -0.39 -11.30
C ALA A 84 13.63 -1.66 -11.37
N ARG A 85 14.24 -2.83 -11.13
CA ARG A 85 13.54 -4.11 -11.06
C ARG A 85 12.58 -4.18 -9.88
N ILE A 86 13.04 -3.85 -8.67
CA ILE A 86 12.22 -3.81 -7.45
C ILE A 86 11.01 -2.90 -7.67
N ARG A 87 11.22 -1.70 -8.19
CA ARG A 87 10.15 -0.74 -8.47
C ARG A 87 9.16 -1.23 -9.53
N ARG A 88 9.64 -1.93 -10.58
CA ARG A 88 8.75 -2.54 -11.58
C ARG A 88 7.87 -3.64 -11.00
N VAL A 89 8.39 -4.46 -10.09
CA VAL A 89 7.58 -5.48 -9.40
C VAL A 89 6.56 -4.80 -8.49
N ARG A 90 6.96 -3.80 -7.71
CA ARG A 90 6.05 -3.00 -6.88
C ARG A 90 4.92 -2.37 -7.70
N ALA A 91 5.24 -1.79 -8.86
CA ALA A 91 4.24 -1.20 -9.75
C ALA A 91 3.25 -2.26 -10.28
N ALA A 92 3.73 -3.46 -10.58
CA ALA A 92 2.87 -4.57 -11.00
C ALA A 92 1.96 -5.06 -9.87
N MET A 93 2.46 -5.14 -8.64
CA MET A 93 1.67 -5.46 -7.46
C MET A 93 0.62 -4.37 -7.17
N ARG A 94 0.97 -3.10 -7.36
CA ARG A 94 0.05 -1.99 -7.24
C ARG A 94 -1.08 -2.08 -8.27
N GLU A 95 -0.76 -2.33 -9.51
CA GLU A 95 -1.75 -2.51 -10.58
C GLU A 95 -2.68 -3.70 -10.30
N LEU A 96 -2.14 -4.82 -9.81
CA LEU A 96 -2.94 -5.98 -9.41
C LEU A 96 -3.95 -5.61 -8.30
N ALA A 97 -3.51 -4.85 -7.30
CA ALA A 97 -4.37 -4.39 -6.22
C ALA A 97 -5.45 -3.41 -6.72
N ASP A 98 -5.08 -2.42 -7.53
CA ASP A 98 -6.03 -1.46 -8.10
C ASP A 98 -7.07 -2.16 -8.98
N ALA A 99 -6.64 -3.07 -9.87
CA ALA A 99 -7.52 -3.85 -10.73
C ALA A 99 -8.51 -4.72 -9.94
N THR A 100 -8.03 -5.32 -8.82
CA THR A 100 -8.88 -6.10 -7.91
C THR A 100 -9.98 -5.23 -7.28
N VAL A 101 -9.62 -4.06 -6.77
CA VAL A 101 -10.56 -3.11 -6.16
C VAL A 101 -11.57 -2.59 -7.18
N GLU A 102 -11.12 -2.32 -8.39
CA GLU A 102 -11.94 -1.82 -9.52
C GLU A 102 -12.70 -2.94 -10.25
N ARG A 103 -12.47 -4.21 -9.88
CA ARG A 103 -13.09 -5.39 -10.50
C ARG A 103 -12.86 -5.46 -12.02
N ARG A 104 -11.65 -5.13 -12.44
CA ARG A 104 -11.21 -5.20 -13.84
C ARG A 104 -10.03 -6.17 -13.99
N THR A 105 -9.75 -6.57 -15.22
CA THR A 105 -8.53 -7.31 -15.54
C THR A 105 -7.31 -6.40 -15.39
N PRO A 106 -6.23 -6.87 -14.74
CA PRO A 106 -4.97 -6.14 -14.70
C PRO A 106 -4.38 -5.95 -16.12
N ASP A 107 -3.61 -4.89 -16.31
CA ASP A 107 -2.83 -4.67 -17.53
C ASP A 107 -1.91 -5.88 -17.82
N ALA A 108 -1.92 -6.39 -19.06
CA ALA A 108 -1.23 -7.60 -19.45
C ALA A 108 0.28 -7.58 -19.13
N ARG A 109 0.95 -6.43 -19.33
CA ARG A 109 2.39 -6.28 -19.02
C ARG A 109 2.68 -6.42 -17.52
N HIS A 110 1.76 -5.97 -16.67
CA HIS A 110 1.89 -6.09 -15.23
C HIS A 110 1.58 -7.52 -14.76
N LEU A 111 0.54 -8.14 -15.32
CA LEU A 111 0.23 -9.56 -15.07
C LEU A 111 1.39 -10.47 -15.50
N ASP A 112 2.00 -10.22 -16.66
CA ASP A 112 3.20 -10.90 -17.10
C ASP A 112 4.37 -10.74 -16.13
N ARG A 113 4.53 -9.54 -15.54
CA ARG A 113 5.56 -9.28 -14.53
C ARG A 113 5.32 -10.11 -13.28
N ILE A 114 4.07 -10.10 -12.78
CA ILE A 114 3.65 -10.94 -11.64
C ILE A 114 3.96 -12.39 -11.91
N ASN A 115 3.49 -12.94 -13.04
CA ASN A 115 3.68 -14.34 -13.40
C ASN A 115 5.15 -14.73 -13.55
N ARG A 116 6.00 -13.85 -14.11
CA ARG A 116 7.45 -14.10 -14.18
C ARG A 116 8.10 -14.13 -12.81
N THR A 117 7.68 -13.26 -11.91
CA THR A 117 8.21 -13.22 -10.54
C THR A 117 7.79 -14.46 -9.76
N LEU A 118 6.56 -14.95 -9.93
CA LEU A 118 6.04 -16.17 -9.29
C LEU A 118 6.74 -17.46 -9.79
N ARG A 119 7.44 -17.43 -10.93
CA ARG A 119 8.21 -18.58 -11.44
C ARG A 119 9.58 -18.75 -10.77
N THR A 120 9.95 -17.89 -9.83
CA THR A 120 11.20 -18.03 -9.07
C THR A 120 11.20 -19.37 -8.36
N PRO A 121 12.18 -20.27 -8.62
CA PRO A 121 12.23 -21.59 -8.00
C PRO A 121 12.36 -21.48 -6.49
N TYR A 122 11.66 -22.36 -5.78
CA TYR A 122 11.80 -22.50 -4.35
C TYR A 122 11.62 -23.95 -3.92
N THR A 123 12.19 -24.29 -2.78
CA THR A 123 12.05 -25.58 -2.14
C THR A 123 11.53 -25.41 -0.73
N TYR A 124 10.91 -26.47 -0.19
CA TYR A 124 10.57 -26.52 1.23
C TYR A 124 11.65 -27.31 1.98
N ALA A 125 11.98 -26.85 3.16
CA ALA A 125 12.86 -27.53 4.09
C ALA A 125 12.25 -27.52 5.49
N LEU A 126 12.43 -28.61 6.23
CA LEU A 126 12.18 -28.64 7.66
C LEU A 126 13.39 -28.06 8.39
N VAL A 127 13.21 -27.03 9.15
CA VAL A 127 14.27 -26.36 9.90
C VAL A 127 13.93 -26.33 11.39
N PRO A 128 14.93 -26.38 12.29
CA PRO A 128 14.70 -26.20 13.73
C PRO A 128 14.11 -24.82 14.00
N SER A 129 13.13 -24.77 14.90
CA SER A 129 12.53 -23.55 15.43
C SER A 129 12.43 -23.63 16.96
N PRO A 130 12.18 -22.51 17.65
CA PRO A 130 12.03 -22.53 19.12
C PRO A 130 10.96 -23.50 19.60
N ASP A 131 9.91 -23.74 18.82
CA ASP A 131 8.77 -24.60 19.14
C ASP A 131 8.90 -26.02 18.51
N GLY A 132 10.09 -26.40 18.00
CA GLY A 132 10.34 -27.69 17.39
C GLY A 132 10.84 -27.61 15.93
N LEU A 133 10.02 -28.04 14.96
CA LEU A 133 10.32 -27.96 13.54
C LEU A 133 9.34 -27.04 12.84
N SER A 134 9.86 -26.18 11.96
CA SER A 134 9.05 -25.38 11.06
C SER A 134 9.38 -25.70 9.59
N MET A 135 8.41 -25.54 8.72
CA MET A 135 8.63 -25.65 7.27
C MET A 135 9.14 -24.31 6.75
N ASP A 136 10.37 -24.29 6.27
CA ASP A 136 10.97 -23.11 5.65
C ASP A 136 10.82 -23.14 4.13
N HIS A 137 10.71 -21.98 3.57
CA HIS A 137 10.55 -21.70 2.15
C HIS A 137 11.87 -21.13 1.63
N LYS A 138 12.68 -21.95 0.99
CA LYS A 138 13.99 -21.54 0.50
C LYS A 138 13.91 -21.27 -1.00
N HIS A 139 14.08 -20.03 -1.38
CA HIS A 139 14.29 -19.68 -2.78
C HIS A 139 15.74 -19.94 -3.19
N GLU A 140 15.90 -20.59 -4.34
CA GLU A 140 17.22 -20.83 -4.91
C GLU A 140 17.65 -19.63 -5.76
N GLY A 141 18.95 -19.30 -5.73
CA GLY A 141 19.53 -18.25 -6.54
C GLY A 141 19.58 -16.87 -5.88
N ASP A 142 19.17 -15.82 -6.59
CA ASP A 142 19.28 -14.45 -6.09
C ASP A 142 18.32 -14.18 -4.92
N PRO A 143 18.80 -13.81 -3.73
CA PRO A 143 17.95 -13.50 -2.58
C PRO A 143 16.93 -12.40 -2.84
N ILE A 144 17.24 -11.46 -3.74
CA ILE A 144 16.30 -10.39 -4.11
C ILE A 144 15.11 -10.97 -4.88
N GLU A 145 15.36 -11.90 -5.79
CA GLU A 145 14.29 -12.60 -6.53
C GLU A 145 13.37 -13.36 -5.59
N GLY A 146 13.95 -14.11 -4.66
CA GLY A 146 13.20 -14.84 -3.66
C GLY A 146 12.35 -13.92 -2.77
N ALA A 147 12.89 -12.77 -2.35
CA ALA A 147 12.16 -11.78 -1.59
C ALA A 147 10.99 -11.20 -2.39
N LEU A 148 11.22 -10.83 -3.67
CA LEU A 148 10.17 -10.31 -4.55
C LEU A 148 9.09 -11.36 -4.85
N ALA A 149 9.46 -12.62 -5.05
CA ALA A 149 8.51 -13.71 -5.27
C ALA A 149 7.56 -13.88 -4.07
N ARG A 150 8.08 -13.87 -2.84
CA ARG A 150 7.27 -13.97 -1.62
C ARG A 150 6.31 -12.78 -1.46
N LEU A 151 6.76 -11.55 -1.79
CA LEU A 151 5.91 -10.38 -1.78
C LEU A 151 4.77 -10.49 -2.80
N VAL A 152 5.08 -10.88 -4.02
CA VAL A 152 4.08 -11.09 -5.09
C VAL A 152 3.11 -12.19 -4.71
N GLU A 153 3.61 -13.32 -4.18
CA GLU A 153 2.79 -14.44 -3.75
C GLU A 153 1.76 -14.04 -2.70
N SER A 154 2.13 -13.19 -1.72
CA SER A 154 1.22 -12.76 -0.66
C SER A 154 -0.03 -12.05 -1.19
N ILE A 155 0.11 -11.16 -2.17
CA ILE A 155 -1.04 -10.49 -2.80
C ILE A 155 -1.73 -11.41 -3.79
N ALA A 156 -0.98 -12.20 -4.56
CA ALA A 156 -1.57 -13.13 -5.54
C ALA A 156 -2.49 -14.16 -4.86
N ARG A 157 -2.10 -14.69 -3.71
CA ARG A 157 -2.94 -15.59 -2.91
C ARG A 157 -4.21 -14.90 -2.43
N GLU A 158 -4.11 -13.68 -1.90
CA GLU A 158 -5.27 -12.92 -1.45
C GLU A 158 -6.26 -12.70 -2.60
N VAL A 159 -5.77 -12.30 -3.77
CA VAL A 159 -6.61 -12.03 -4.94
C VAL A 159 -7.27 -13.29 -5.50
N SER A 160 -6.60 -14.44 -5.45
CA SER A 160 -7.07 -15.68 -6.09
C SER A 160 -7.80 -16.64 -5.15
N GLN A 161 -7.47 -16.66 -3.87
CA GLN A 161 -7.92 -17.67 -2.90
C GLN A 161 -8.41 -17.08 -1.58
N GLY A 162 -8.15 -15.78 -1.34
CA GLY A 162 -8.50 -15.09 -0.11
C GLY A 162 -9.83 -14.33 -0.22
N HIS A 163 -9.81 -13.11 0.31
CA HIS A 163 -10.95 -12.20 0.34
C HIS A 163 -10.70 -10.93 -0.48
N PRO A 164 -10.61 -11.06 -1.84
CA PRO A 164 -10.29 -9.91 -2.71
C PRO A 164 -11.27 -8.74 -2.53
N GLU A 165 -12.50 -9.01 -2.12
CA GLU A 165 -13.51 -7.98 -1.81
C GLU A 165 -13.18 -7.15 -0.56
N ARG A 166 -12.21 -7.60 0.26
CA ARG A 166 -11.66 -6.86 1.41
C ARG A 166 -10.51 -5.94 1.04
N MET A 167 -9.91 -6.11 -0.13
CA MET A 167 -8.91 -5.18 -0.61
C MET A 167 -9.54 -3.84 -0.93
N ARG A 168 -8.92 -2.76 -0.46
CA ARG A 168 -9.42 -1.39 -0.61
C ARG A 168 -8.28 -0.44 -1.01
N VAL A 169 -8.65 0.60 -1.72
CA VAL A 169 -7.82 1.79 -1.91
C VAL A 169 -8.43 2.91 -1.09
N CYS A 170 -7.62 3.64 -0.35
CA CYS A 170 -8.06 4.76 0.47
C CYS A 170 -8.81 5.78 -0.41
N SER A 171 -10.04 6.14 0.02
CA SER A 171 -10.89 7.09 -0.70
C SER A 171 -10.39 8.54 -0.63
N ASN A 172 -9.32 8.81 0.13
CA ASN A 172 -8.66 10.11 0.10
C ASN A 172 -7.77 10.19 -1.17
N PRO A 173 -8.10 11.07 -2.14
CA PRO A 173 -7.34 11.17 -3.40
C PRO A 173 -5.88 11.58 -3.18
N GLU A 174 -5.59 12.24 -2.06
CA GLU A 174 -4.25 12.64 -1.64
C GLU A 174 -3.46 11.55 -0.92
N CYS A 175 -4.04 10.35 -0.73
CA CYS A 175 -3.42 9.22 -0.03
C CYS A 175 -3.28 8.00 -0.94
N ARG A 176 -4.40 7.44 -1.39
CA ARG A 176 -4.45 6.28 -2.29
C ARG A 176 -3.76 5.01 -1.75
N TRP A 177 -3.53 4.87 -0.45
CA TRP A 177 -2.98 3.66 0.15
C TRP A 177 -3.87 2.45 -0.13
N VAL A 178 -3.23 1.32 -0.46
CA VAL A 178 -3.90 0.02 -0.53
C VAL A 178 -3.91 -0.60 0.87
N PHE A 179 -5.04 -1.13 1.29
CA PHE A 179 -5.17 -1.79 2.59
C PHE A 179 -6.17 -2.95 2.52
N HIS A 180 -6.07 -3.87 3.44
CA HIS A 180 -7.03 -4.93 3.64
C HIS A 180 -8.01 -4.52 4.75
N ASP A 181 -9.31 -4.59 4.48
CA ASP A 181 -10.35 -4.20 5.43
C ASP A 181 -10.67 -5.35 6.38
N THR A 182 -10.01 -5.35 7.54
CA THR A 182 -10.23 -6.33 8.61
C THR A 182 -11.44 -6.01 9.49
N SER A 183 -12.16 -4.89 9.25
CA SER A 183 -13.32 -4.54 10.05
C SER A 183 -14.47 -5.54 9.87
N ARG A 184 -15.29 -5.69 10.90
CA ARG A 184 -16.45 -6.58 10.89
C ARG A 184 -17.40 -6.32 9.71
N SER A 185 -17.61 -5.06 9.36
CA SER A 185 -18.53 -4.67 8.29
C SER A 185 -17.91 -4.75 6.88
N GLY A 186 -16.57 -4.78 6.73
CA GLY A 186 -15.88 -4.74 5.46
C GLY A 186 -16.17 -3.48 4.62
N ARG A 187 -16.44 -2.33 5.25
CA ARG A 187 -16.88 -1.09 4.58
C ARG A 187 -15.97 0.11 4.85
N ARG A 188 -14.74 -0.12 5.29
CA ARG A 188 -13.79 0.97 5.50
C ARG A 188 -13.52 1.71 4.18
N LYS A 189 -13.58 3.04 4.25
CA LYS A 189 -13.26 3.93 3.13
C LYS A 189 -11.84 4.51 3.24
N TRP A 190 -11.27 4.49 4.44
CA TRP A 190 -10.01 5.14 4.79
C TRP A 190 -9.01 4.09 5.28
N CYS A 191 -7.78 4.20 4.83
CA CYS A 191 -6.70 3.35 5.34
C CYS A 191 -6.54 3.49 6.86
N ASP A 192 -6.77 4.71 7.36
CA ASP A 192 -6.75 5.03 8.78
C ASP A 192 -7.78 6.11 9.11
N MET A 193 -8.53 5.92 10.23
CA MET A 193 -9.57 6.85 10.67
C MET A 193 -9.02 8.09 11.35
N SER A 194 -7.88 7.98 12.04
CA SER A 194 -7.26 9.09 12.77
C SER A 194 -6.64 10.12 11.83
N THR A 195 -6.20 9.68 10.66
CA THR A 195 -5.57 10.52 9.63
C THR A 195 -6.54 10.82 8.48
N CYS A 196 -6.72 9.90 7.56
CA CYS A 196 -7.54 10.11 6.36
C CYS A 196 -9.02 10.30 6.69
N GLY A 197 -9.56 9.55 7.66
CA GLY A 197 -10.93 9.71 8.11
C GLY A 197 -11.20 11.09 8.73
N ASN A 198 -10.29 11.58 9.57
CA ASN A 198 -10.41 12.91 10.17
C ASN A 198 -10.24 14.01 9.12
N ARG A 199 -9.29 13.91 8.19
CA ARG A 199 -9.16 14.85 7.06
C ARG A 199 -10.46 14.95 6.26
N ALA A 200 -11.11 13.84 5.99
CA ALA A 200 -12.39 13.81 5.28
C ALA A 200 -13.55 14.42 6.07
N LYS A 201 -13.58 14.23 7.40
CA LYS A 201 -14.58 14.89 8.28
C LYS A 201 -14.42 16.40 8.26
N VAL A 202 -13.17 16.90 8.41
CA VAL A 202 -12.86 18.33 8.38
C VAL A 202 -13.22 18.95 7.04
N ALA A 203 -12.86 18.30 5.92
CA ALA A 203 -13.19 18.78 4.58
C ALA A 203 -14.71 18.92 4.39
N ARG A 204 -15.47 17.91 4.81
CA ARG A 204 -16.93 17.91 4.75
C ARG A 204 -17.56 19.01 5.60
N HIS A 205 -17.01 19.26 6.80
CA HIS A 205 -17.47 20.35 7.68
C HIS A 205 -17.24 21.72 7.02
N ARG A 206 -16.05 21.96 6.48
CA ARG A 206 -15.70 23.21 5.78
C ARG A 206 -16.62 23.45 4.59
N GLU A 207 -16.89 22.42 3.79
CA GLU A 207 -17.79 22.51 2.63
C GLU A 207 -19.22 22.88 3.06
N LYS A 208 -19.74 22.23 4.12
CA LYS A 208 -21.06 22.56 4.69
C LYS A 208 -21.12 24.00 5.16
N SER A 209 -20.10 24.50 5.86
CA SER A 209 -20.04 25.89 6.33
C SER A 209 -20.02 26.89 5.16
N ARG A 210 -19.25 26.60 4.09
CA ARG A 210 -19.22 27.45 2.89
C ARG A 210 -20.58 27.52 2.19
N ARG A 211 -21.25 26.39 2.04
CA ARG A 211 -22.60 26.35 1.43
C ARG A 211 -23.62 27.11 2.29
N GLY A 212 -23.54 27.01 3.60
CA GLY A 212 -24.40 27.76 4.53
C GLY A 212 -24.17 29.27 4.44
N SER A 213 -22.93 29.73 4.32
CA SER A 213 -22.59 31.14 4.13
C SER A 213 -23.08 31.72 2.80
N VAL A 214 -22.99 30.94 1.73
CA VAL A 214 -23.49 31.38 0.39
C VAL A 214 -25.01 31.48 0.40
N ALA A 215 -25.70 30.52 1.02
CA ALA A 215 -27.19 30.57 1.15
C ALA A 215 -27.69 31.76 1.99
N ALA A 216 -26.91 32.19 3.00
CA ALA A 216 -27.25 33.33 3.83
C ALA A 216 -27.07 34.68 3.11
N VAL A 217 -26.16 34.76 2.13
CA VAL A 217 -25.90 35.98 1.33
C VAL A 217 -26.94 36.17 0.22
N THR A 218 -27.53 35.09 -0.29
CA THR A 218 -28.53 35.15 -1.40
C THR A 218 -29.98 35.27 -0.90
N GLY A 219 -30.21 35.30 0.40
CA GLY A 219 -31.54 35.34 1.02
C GLY A 219 -32.07 36.73 1.37
N ASP A 220 -31.31 37.84 1.17
CA ASP A 220 -31.71 39.19 1.63
C ASP A 220 -31.75 40.19 0.43
N ASP A 221 -32.36 39.80 -0.66
CA ASP A 221 -32.68 40.70 -1.78
C ASP A 221 -34.19 40.63 -2.08
N THR A 222 -35.01 40.92 -1.04
CA THR A 222 -36.38 41.39 -1.25
C THR A 222 -36.34 42.91 -1.37
N ALA A 223 -36.06 43.40 -2.55
CA ALA A 223 -36.34 44.80 -2.91
C ALA A 223 -37.85 45.09 -2.65
N PRO A 224 -38.20 46.18 -1.99
CA PRO A 224 -39.61 46.53 -1.79
C PRO A 224 -40.28 46.76 -3.13
N THR A 225 -41.40 46.10 -3.33
CA THR A 225 -42.21 46.27 -4.56
C THR A 225 -42.78 47.67 -4.64
N LEU A 226 -42.83 48.24 -5.84
CA LEU A 226 -43.33 49.58 -6.17
C LEU A 226 -44.78 49.84 -5.78
N SER A 227 -45.48 48.90 -5.12
CA SER A 227 -46.85 49.04 -4.61
C SER A 227 -46.94 49.70 -3.25
N GLU A 228 -45.89 49.81 -2.46
CA GLU A 228 -45.93 50.39 -1.11
C GLU A 228 -45.63 51.89 -1.05
N VAL A 229 -45.18 52.49 -2.17
CA VAL A 229 -44.89 53.95 -2.26
C VAL A 229 -46.12 54.78 -2.62
N ALA A 230 -47.23 54.16 -3.06
CA ALA A 230 -48.43 54.89 -3.51
C ALA A 230 -49.51 55.11 -2.41
N ALA A 231 -49.30 54.77 -1.15
CA ALA A 231 -50.29 54.90 -0.08
C ALA A 231 -50.01 55.98 0.99
N GLN A 232 -48.99 56.81 0.75
CA GLN A 232 -48.68 57.97 1.62
C GLN A 232 -48.52 59.25 0.77
N GLY A 233 -49.63 59.72 0.20
CA GLY A 233 -49.77 61.04 -0.45
C GLY A 233 -51.15 61.56 -0.21
#